data_19f519420301718862087ae6c08be12b
#
_entry.id   19f519420301718862087ae6c08be12b
#
_cell.length_a   1.000
_cell.length_b   1.000
_cell.length_c   1.000
_cell.angle_alpha   90.00
_cell.angle_beta   90.00
_cell.angle_gamma   90.00
#
_symmetry.space_group_name_H-M   'P 1'
#
loop_
_entity.id
_entity.type
_entity.pdbx_description
1 polymer ?
#
loop_
_entity_poly.entity_id
_entity_poly.type
_entity_poly.pdbx_seq_one_letter_code
_entity_poly.pdbx_strand_id
1 'polypeptide(L)'
;MLKALYDYGIRNHLTIPPGFLKKNIRAYICLSDSGRFLGIEQCGKEETQICPDIGSLANSPDKCNPLAEKESVVLGKPGKKSDYFRMLLKEGSACADRLRVCLSALEDEAVLVQMRREAELRKLKPSERISFRVDDVPVSSDAQAQQWWTEYRKKVADNSE
;
A
#
# COMPACT_ATOMS: atom_id res chain seq x y z
N MET A 1 4.43 2.07 -34.83
CA MET A 1 3.70 2.93 -33.88
C MET A 1 2.49 2.24 -33.30
N LEU A 2 1.55 1.84 -34.14
CA LEU A 2 0.36 1.11 -33.66
C LEU A 2 0.71 -0.19 -32.94
N LYS A 3 1.70 -0.89 -33.47
CA LYS A 3 2.17 -2.12 -32.84
C LYS A 3 2.73 -1.86 -31.44
N ALA A 4 3.49 -0.80 -31.27
CA ALA A 4 4.07 -0.45 -29.98
C ALA A 4 2.99 -0.09 -28.96
N LEU A 5 1.96 0.62 -29.39
CA LEU A 5 0.83 0.96 -28.51
C LEU A 5 0.02 -0.28 -28.16
N TYR A 6 -0.17 -1.16 -29.13
CA TYR A 6 -0.87 -2.42 -28.90
C TYR A 6 -0.10 -3.30 -27.92
N ASP A 7 1.20 -3.44 -28.11
CA ASP A 7 2.04 -4.23 -27.20
C ASP A 7 2.02 -3.64 -25.78
N TYR A 8 2.01 -2.31 -25.66
CA TYR A 8 1.93 -1.64 -24.38
C TYR A 8 0.60 -1.95 -23.68
N GLY A 9 -0.51 -1.87 -24.40
CA GLY A 9 -1.82 -2.16 -23.86
C GLY A 9 -1.95 -3.62 -23.41
N ILE A 10 -1.45 -4.55 -24.22
CA ILE A 10 -1.44 -5.97 -23.89
C ILE A 10 -0.54 -6.21 -22.68
N ARG A 11 0.62 -5.59 -22.66
CA ARG A 11 1.55 -5.72 -21.55
C ARG A 11 0.93 -5.26 -20.24
N ASN A 12 0.29 -4.09 -20.25
CA ASN A 12 -0.39 -3.58 -19.06
C ASN A 12 -1.54 -4.48 -18.63
N HIS A 13 -2.19 -5.13 -19.57
CA HIS A 13 -3.29 -6.04 -19.29
C HIS A 13 -2.79 -7.38 -18.76
N LEU A 14 -1.67 -7.85 -19.32
CA LEU A 14 -1.12 -9.18 -19.04
C LEU A 14 -0.03 -9.16 -17.97
N THR A 15 0.46 -7.97 -17.58
CA THR A 15 1.61 -7.85 -16.69
C THR A 15 1.27 -7.64 -15.23
N ILE A 16 0.05 -7.97 -14.82
CA ILE A 16 -0.22 -8.04 -13.38
C ILE A 16 0.60 -9.21 -12.84
N PRO A 17 1.62 -8.96 -12.01
CA PRO A 17 2.49 -10.04 -11.56
C PRO A 17 1.71 -11.05 -10.72
N PRO A 18 2.14 -12.32 -10.69
CA PRO A 18 1.54 -13.28 -9.77
C PRO A 18 1.61 -12.77 -8.34
N GLY A 19 0.50 -12.88 -7.61
CA GLY A 19 0.43 -12.39 -6.25
C GLY A 19 -0.05 -10.96 -6.13
N PHE A 20 -0.49 -10.36 -7.24
CA PHE A 20 -1.04 -9.00 -7.27
C PHE A 20 -2.38 -8.98 -7.97
N LEU A 21 -3.18 -7.98 -7.66
CA LEU A 21 -4.45 -7.72 -8.34
C LEU A 21 -4.74 -6.23 -8.30
N LYS A 22 -5.73 -5.80 -9.09
CA LYS A 22 -6.13 -4.39 -9.10
C LYS A 22 -7.11 -4.12 -7.97
N LYS A 23 -6.85 -3.05 -7.22
CA LYS A 23 -7.73 -2.56 -6.16
C LYS A 23 -8.04 -1.09 -6.40
N ASN A 24 -9.23 -0.68 -5.98
CA ASN A 24 -9.63 0.71 -6.03
C ASN A 24 -8.98 1.46 -4.86
N ILE A 25 -8.21 2.51 -5.17
CA ILE A 25 -7.53 3.33 -4.16
C ILE A 25 -8.22 4.69 -4.13
N ARG A 26 -8.68 5.08 -2.94
CA ARG A 26 -9.45 6.31 -2.77
C ARG A 26 -8.58 7.51 -2.43
N ALA A 27 -7.42 7.27 -1.86
CA ALA A 27 -6.51 8.35 -1.51
C ALA A 27 -5.09 7.84 -1.34
N TYR A 28 -4.14 8.75 -1.53
CA TYR A 28 -2.72 8.47 -1.28
C TYR A 28 -2.20 9.43 -0.22
N ILE A 29 -1.50 8.89 0.76
CA ILE A 29 -0.70 9.67 1.69
C ILE A 29 0.63 9.96 0.99
N CYS A 30 0.91 11.23 0.74
CA CYS A 30 2.10 11.64 0.00
C CYS A 30 3.21 11.98 0.97
N LEU A 31 4.36 11.34 0.78
CA LEU A 31 5.56 11.55 1.59
C LEU A 31 6.74 11.90 0.69
N SER A 32 7.67 12.68 1.24
CA SER A 32 8.96 12.87 0.59
C SER A 32 9.86 11.67 0.88
N ASP A 33 10.98 11.57 0.15
CA ASP A 33 11.96 10.50 0.38
C ASP A 33 12.60 10.56 1.78
N SER A 34 12.51 11.70 2.45
CA SER A 34 13.00 11.87 3.82
C SER A 34 11.93 11.56 4.87
N GLY A 35 10.73 11.18 4.47
CA GLY A 35 9.64 10.85 5.39
C GLY A 35 8.77 12.03 5.80
N ARG A 36 8.92 13.17 5.14
CA ARG A 36 8.12 14.35 5.42
C ARG A 36 6.71 14.18 4.83
N PHE A 37 5.69 14.47 5.64
CA PHE A 37 4.31 14.42 5.17
C PHE A 37 4.00 15.63 4.29
N LEU A 38 3.58 15.35 3.05
CA LEU A 38 3.28 16.40 2.06
C LEU A 38 1.79 16.66 1.89
N GLY A 39 0.95 15.74 2.31
CA GLY A 39 -0.50 15.87 2.18
C GLY A 39 -1.17 14.58 1.75
N ILE A 40 -2.49 14.62 1.58
CA ILE A 40 -3.27 13.50 1.10
C ILE A 40 -3.91 13.89 -0.23
N GLU A 41 -3.68 13.06 -1.25
CA GLU A 41 -4.29 13.24 -2.56
C GLU A 41 -5.47 12.28 -2.71
N GLN A 42 -6.66 12.83 -2.91
CA GLN A 42 -7.86 12.02 -3.12
C GLN A 42 -7.99 11.61 -4.57
N CYS A 43 -8.46 10.39 -4.79
CA CYS A 43 -8.62 9.81 -6.11
C CYS A 43 -10.10 9.66 -6.47
N GLY A 44 -10.40 9.59 -7.77
CA GLY A 44 -11.72 9.29 -8.25
C GLY A 44 -12.12 7.85 -7.96
N LYS A 45 -13.41 7.56 -8.11
CA LYS A 45 -13.96 6.23 -7.83
C LYS A 45 -13.42 5.16 -8.76
N GLU A 46 -12.88 5.55 -9.91
CA GLU A 46 -12.37 4.61 -10.90
C GLU A 46 -10.86 4.40 -10.81
N GLU A 47 -10.20 5.11 -9.91
CA GLU A 47 -8.76 4.99 -9.74
C GLU A 47 -8.41 3.62 -9.19
N THR A 48 -7.62 2.86 -9.92
CA THR A 48 -7.17 1.54 -9.49
C THR A 48 -5.66 1.46 -9.50
N GLN A 49 -5.13 0.59 -8.67
CA GLN A 49 -3.70 0.35 -8.56
C GLN A 49 -3.46 -1.13 -8.34
N ILE A 50 -2.32 -1.63 -8.84
CA ILE A 50 -1.90 -3.00 -8.58
C ILE A 50 -1.49 -3.08 -7.11
N CYS A 51 -2.07 -4.05 -6.39
CA CYS A 51 -1.83 -4.24 -4.96
C CYS A 51 -1.61 -5.71 -4.68
N PRO A 52 -0.95 -6.05 -3.56
CA PRO A 52 -0.82 -7.44 -3.15
C PRO A 52 -2.17 -8.16 -3.09
N ASP A 53 -2.18 -9.38 -3.58
CA ASP A 53 -3.34 -10.27 -3.47
C ASP A 53 -3.16 -11.12 -2.22
N ILE A 54 -3.92 -10.81 -1.17
CA ILE A 54 -3.85 -11.56 0.08
C ILE A 54 -4.80 -12.76 0.08
N GLY A 55 -5.59 -12.92 -0.99
CA GLY A 55 -6.43 -14.11 -1.20
C GLY A 55 -7.37 -14.40 -0.06
N SER A 56 -7.34 -15.62 0.46
CA SER A 56 -8.19 -16.04 1.57
C SER A 56 -7.91 -15.27 2.87
N LEU A 57 -6.76 -14.63 2.98
CA LEU A 57 -6.41 -13.83 4.16
C LEU A 57 -7.22 -12.54 4.23
N ALA A 58 -7.87 -12.15 3.14
CA ALA A 58 -8.63 -10.90 3.09
C ALA A 58 -9.71 -10.81 4.16
N ASN A 59 -10.28 -11.95 4.55
CA ASN A 59 -11.35 -12.03 5.53
C ASN A 59 -10.86 -12.33 6.95
N SER A 60 -9.56 -12.51 7.13
CA SER A 60 -8.99 -12.76 8.45
C SER A 60 -8.99 -11.48 9.26
N PRO A 61 -9.42 -11.52 10.54
CA PRO A 61 -9.52 -10.31 11.34
C PRO A 61 -8.18 -9.65 11.67
N ASP A 62 -7.10 -10.41 11.60
CA ASP A 62 -5.76 -9.95 11.92
C ASP A 62 -4.83 -9.82 10.71
N LYS A 63 -5.33 -10.06 9.50
CA LYS A 63 -4.53 -9.98 8.26
C LYS A 63 -4.95 -8.78 7.42
N CYS A 64 -4.02 -8.24 6.66
CA CYS A 64 -4.28 -7.04 5.86
C CYS A 64 -3.35 -6.95 4.67
N ASN A 65 -3.64 -6.01 3.78
CA ASN A 65 -2.83 -5.73 2.61
C ASN A 65 -1.70 -4.75 2.99
N PRO A 66 -0.43 -5.13 2.80
CA PRO A 66 0.69 -4.30 3.26
C PRO A 66 0.92 -3.01 2.47
N LEU A 67 0.43 -2.92 1.25
CA LEU A 67 0.69 -1.76 0.39
C LEU A 67 -0.52 -0.87 0.19
N ALA A 68 -1.71 -1.37 0.49
CA ALA A 68 -2.94 -0.57 0.39
C ALA A 68 -4.00 -1.20 1.27
N GLU A 69 -4.50 -0.46 2.25
CA GLU A 69 -5.47 -0.99 3.19
C GLU A 69 -6.47 0.10 3.59
N LYS A 70 -7.51 -0.27 4.30
CA LYS A 70 -8.54 0.66 4.76
C LYS A 70 -7.93 1.74 5.64
N GLU A 71 -8.49 2.94 5.58
CA GLU A 71 -8.03 4.07 6.38
C GLU A 71 -8.00 3.72 7.88
N SER A 72 -9.00 3.00 8.35
CA SER A 72 -9.07 2.58 9.76
C SER A 72 -7.93 1.65 10.18
N VAL A 73 -7.32 0.93 9.23
CA VAL A 73 -6.17 0.07 9.49
C VAL A 73 -4.88 0.89 9.47
N VAL A 74 -4.72 1.74 8.47
CA VAL A 74 -3.48 2.52 8.28
C VAL A 74 -3.35 3.62 9.32
N LEU A 75 -4.40 4.38 9.55
CA LEU A 75 -4.39 5.56 10.42
C LEU A 75 -5.23 5.38 11.70
N GLY A 76 -5.88 4.24 11.85
CA GLY A 76 -6.77 4.00 12.98
C GLY A 76 -6.04 3.72 14.29
N LYS A 77 -6.83 3.46 15.31
CA LYS A 77 -6.32 3.10 16.64
C LYS A 77 -5.63 1.74 16.60
N PRO A 78 -4.70 1.47 17.51
CA PRO A 78 -4.05 0.17 17.59
C PRO A 78 -5.07 -0.97 17.67
N GLY A 79 -4.79 -2.06 16.96
CA GLY A 79 -5.63 -3.24 16.89
C GLY A 79 -4.93 -4.31 16.10
N LYS A 80 -5.53 -5.48 15.99
CA LYS A 80 -4.88 -6.63 15.35
C LYS A 80 -4.47 -6.34 13.89
N LYS A 81 -5.37 -5.75 13.11
CA LYS A 81 -5.06 -5.44 11.72
C LYS A 81 -4.02 -4.33 11.59
N SER A 82 -4.11 -3.29 12.39
CA SER A 82 -3.12 -2.20 12.40
C SER A 82 -1.75 -2.71 12.80
N ASP A 83 -1.68 -3.55 13.81
CA ASP A 83 -0.42 -4.13 14.26
C ASP A 83 0.18 -5.04 13.19
N TYR A 84 -0.66 -5.84 12.55
CA TYR A 84 -0.22 -6.71 11.45
C TYR A 84 0.27 -5.90 10.26
N PHE A 85 -0.44 -4.82 9.93
CA PHE A 85 -0.04 -3.91 8.85
C PHE A 85 1.35 -3.34 9.12
N ARG A 86 1.59 -2.86 10.34
CA ARG A 86 2.89 -2.29 10.70
C ARG A 86 3.99 -3.35 10.74
N MET A 87 3.67 -4.56 11.18
CA MET A 87 4.61 -5.67 11.14
C MET A 87 5.04 -5.99 9.72
N LEU A 88 4.10 -6.03 8.78
CA LEU A 88 4.40 -6.25 7.37
C LEU A 88 5.24 -5.13 6.80
N LEU A 89 4.94 -3.88 7.12
CA LEU A 89 5.77 -2.76 6.69
C LEU A 89 7.19 -2.87 7.23
N LYS A 90 7.33 -3.31 8.47
CA LYS A 90 8.65 -3.49 9.10
C LYS A 90 9.45 -4.55 8.36
N GLU A 91 8.84 -5.67 8.01
CA GLU A 91 9.51 -6.70 7.22
C GLU A 91 9.89 -6.20 5.84
N GLY A 92 8.95 -5.52 5.17
CA GLY A 92 9.21 -4.95 3.85
C GLY A 92 10.26 -3.85 3.85
N SER A 93 10.37 -3.11 4.95
CA SER A 93 11.32 -2.00 5.07
C SER A 93 12.78 -2.48 5.02
N ALA A 94 13.03 -3.75 5.33
CA ALA A 94 14.38 -4.32 5.20
C ALA A 94 14.79 -4.46 3.73
N CYS A 95 13.83 -4.55 2.81
CA CYS A 95 14.06 -4.80 1.40
C CYS A 95 13.70 -3.60 0.50
N ALA A 96 12.82 -2.73 0.96
CA ALA A 96 12.28 -1.64 0.15
C ALA A 96 12.40 -0.31 0.88
N ASP A 97 13.17 0.61 0.32
CA ASP A 97 13.42 1.91 0.94
C ASP A 97 12.15 2.73 1.13
N ARG A 98 11.25 2.69 0.14
CA ARG A 98 9.99 3.44 0.23
C ARG A 98 9.10 2.92 1.35
N LEU A 99 9.10 1.63 1.62
CA LEU A 99 8.36 1.07 2.74
C LEU A 99 8.96 1.49 4.08
N ARG A 100 10.28 1.63 4.14
CA ARG A 100 10.96 2.17 5.32
C ARG A 100 10.51 3.60 5.62
N VAL A 101 10.37 4.42 4.59
CA VAL A 101 9.89 5.78 4.72
C VAL A 101 8.46 5.80 5.26
N CYS A 102 7.59 4.95 4.72
CA CYS A 102 6.20 4.85 5.20
C CYS A 102 6.14 4.44 6.66
N LEU A 103 6.92 3.44 7.04
CA LEU A 103 6.95 2.96 8.43
C LEU A 103 7.45 4.06 9.38
N SER A 104 8.52 4.73 9.02
CA SER A 104 9.07 5.82 9.82
C SER A 104 8.05 6.93 10.05
N ALA A 105 7.30 7.28 9.01
CA ALA A 105 6.27 8.30 9.10
C ALA A 105 5.14 7.86 10.04
N LEU A 106 4.72 6.61 9.96
CA LEU A 106 3.66 6.08 10.83
C LEU A 106 4.11 5.94 12.28
N GLU A 107 5.40 5.72 12.51
CA GLU A 107 5.95 5.62 13.86
C GLU A 107 6.23 6.99 14.49
N ASP A 108 6.27 8.03 13.68
CA ASP A 108 6.42 9.41 14.17
C ASP A 108 5.04 9.92 14.58
N GLU A 109 4.82 10.05 15.88
CA GLU A 109 3.52 10.43 16.42
C GLU A 109 3.04 11.79 15.92
N ALA A 110 3.94 12.77 15.80
CA ALA A 110 3.59 14.08 15.30
C ALA A 110 3.13 14.02 13.84
N VAL A 111 3.80 13.23 13.02
CA VAL A 111 3.42 13.03 11.62
C VAL A 111 2.09 12.28 11.53
N LEU A 112 1.91 11.27 12.34
CA LEU A 112 0.67 10.49 12.36
C LEU A 112 -0.54 11.35 12.73
N VAL A 113 -0.36 12.26 13.68
CA VAL A 113 -1.41 13.21 14.05
C VAL A 113 -1.75 14.11 12.86
N GLN A 114 -0.75 14.59 12.13
CA GLN A 114 -0.97 15.39 10.92
C GLN A 114 -1.73 14.61 9.86
N MET A 115 -1.36 13.35 9.64
CA MET A 115 -2.05 12.49 8.68
C MET A 115 -3.51 12.28 9.06
N ARG A 116 -3.78 12.00 10.32
CA ARG A 116 -5.16 11.80 10.82
C ARG A 116 -6.00 13.05 10.67
N ARG A 117 -5.41 14.21 10.97
CA ARG A 117 -6.10 15.49 10.83
C ARG A 117 -6.45 15.76 9.37
N GLU A 118 -5.51 15.53 8.47
CA GLU A 118 -5.74 15.74 7.04
C GLU A 118 -6.80 14.78 6.50
N ALA A 119 -6.77 13.52 6.93
CA ALA A 119 -7.78 12.54 6.53
C ALA A 119 -9.17 12.96 6.99
N GLU A 120 -9.29 13.52 8.20
CA GLU A 120 -10.55 14.02 8.73
C GLU A 120 -11.03 15.23 7.95
N LEU A 121 -10.13 16.17 7.64
CA LEU A 121 -10.46 17.35 6.83
C LEU A 121 -10.96 16.97 5.44
N ARG A 122 -10.42 15.90 4.87
CA ARG A 122 -10.84 15.40 3.56
C ARG A 122 -12.01 14.44 3.63
N LYS A 123 -12.53 14.20 4.83
CA LYS A 123 -13.69 13.34 5.09
C LYS A 123 -13.51 11.92 4.55
N LEU A 124 -12.32 11.38 4.72
CA LEU A 124 -12.06 9.99 4.36
C LEU A 124 -12.82 9.06 5.31
N LYS A 125 -13.50 8.08 4.73
CA LYS A 125 -14.25 7.11 5.52
C LYS A 125 -13.32 5.98 5.98
N PRO A 126 -13.59 5.39 7.16
CA PRO A 126 -12.75 4.29 7.67
C PRO A 126 -12.66 3.09 6.73
N SER A 127 -13.67 2.88 5.90
CA SER A 127 -13.72 1.75 4.96
C SER A 127 -13.03 2.03 3.63
N GLU A 128 -12.63 3.27 3.38
CA GLU A 128 -11.98 3.63 2.12
C GLU A 128 -10.53 3.15 2.13
N ARG A 129 -10.12 2.55 1.01
CA ARG A 129 -8.75 2.03 0.87
C ARG A 129 -7.81 3.15 0.51
N ILE A 130 -6.71 3.24 1.25
CA ILE A 130 -5.67 4.24 1.03
C ILE A 130 -4.32 3.57 0.88
N SER A 131 -3.39 4.27 0.24
CA SER A 131 -2.05 3.81 0.04
C SER A 131 -1.07 4.97 0.25
N PHE A 132 0.19 4.75 -0.07
CA PHE A 132 1.23 5.76 0.07
C PHE A 132 1.88 6.06 -1.27
N ARG A 133 2.28 7.30 -1.45
CA ARG A 133 3.23 7.72 -2.48
C ARG A 133 4.47 8.28 -1.79
N VAL A 134 5.61 7.75 -2.15
CA VAL A 134 6.89 8.26 -1.66
C VAL A 134 7.65 8.81 -2.85
N ASP A 135 8.01 10.09 -2.79
CA ASP A 135 8.67 10.78 -3.88
C ASP A 135 7.90 10.61 -5.21
N ASP A 136 6.57 10.80 -5.12
CA ASP A 136 5.62 10.70 -6.24
C ASP A 136 5.45 9.29 -6.82
N VAL A 137 6.01 8.28 -6.20
CA VAL A 137 5.89 6.90 -6.66
C VAL A 137 4.95 6.13 -5.72
N PRO A 138 3.84 5.59 -6.24
CA PRO A 138 3.00 4.71 -5.43
C PRO A 138 3.80 3.50 -4.95
N VAL A 139 3.72 3.17 -3.66
CA VAL A 139 4.49 2.05 -3.12
C VAL A 139 4.12 0.72 -3.76
N SER A 140 2.89 0.59 -4.23
CA SER A 140 2.46 -0.61 -4.94
C SER A 140 3.10 -0.75 -6.33
N SER A 141 3.63 0.33 -6.88
CA SER A 141 4.37 0.33 -8.15
C SER A 141 5.88 0.24 -7.94
N ASP A 142 6.34 0.27 -6.70
CA ASP A 142 7.77 0.22 -6.39
C ASP A 142 8.32 -1.19 -6.60
N ALA A 143 9.39 -1.29 -7.40
CA ALA A 143 9.97 -2.58 -7.75
C ALA A 143 10.47 -3.35 -6.53
N GLN A 144 11.09 -2.67 -5.57
CA GLN A 144 11.58 -3.31 -4.35
C GLN A 144 10.44 -3.84 -3.50
N ALA A 145 9.35 -3.09 -3.38
CA ALA A 145 8.18 -3.50 -2.62
C ALA A 145 7.49 -4.70 -3.28
N GLN A 146 7.39 -4.70 -4.60
CA GLN A 146 6.79 -5.81 -5.35
C GLN A 146 7.63 -7.08 -5.21
N GLN A 147 8.94 -6.96 -5.30
CA GLN A 147 9.85 -8.10 -5.13
C GLN A 147 9.75 -8.65 -3.72
N TRP A 148 9.73 -7.79 -2.71
CA TRP A 148 9.57 -8.23 -1.33
C TRP A 148 8.27 -9.01 -1.13
N TRP A 149 7.17 -8.52 -1.66
CA TRP A 149 5.87 -9.19 -1.50
C TRP A 149 5.87 -10.56 -2.19
N THR A 150 6.46 -10.66 -3.37
CA THR A 150 6.57 -11.92 -4.10
C THR A 150 7.33 -12.97 -3.27
N GLU A 151 8.44 -12.56 -2.67
CA GLU A 151 9.23 -13.45 -1.83
C GLU A 151 8.52 -13.79 -0.52
N TYR A 152 7.86 -12.82 0.08
CA TYR A 152 7.08 -13.01 1.30
C TYR A 152 5.96 -14.03 1.08
N ARG A 153 5.24 -13.94 -0.02
CA ARG A 153 4.19 -14.90 -0.35
C ARG A 153 4.72 -16.33 -0.43
N LYS A 154 5.85 -16.51 -1.09
CA LYS A 154 6.48 -17.82 -1.20
C LYS A 154 6.84 -18.37 0.17
N LYS A 155 7.42 -17.54 1.01
CA LYS A 155 7.81 -17.92 2.36
C LYS A 155 6.60 -18.35 3.21
N VAL A 156 5.50 -17.60 3.13
CA VAL A 156 4.28 -17.91 3.86
C VAL A 156 3.66 -19.21 3.34
N ALA A 157 3.64 -19.39 2.02
CA ALA A 157 3.11 -20.62 1.41
C ALA A 157 3.93 -21.84 1.83
N ASP A 158 5.25 -21.73 1.84
CA ASP A 158 6.15 -22.82 2.26
C ASP A 158 5.92 -23.18 3.73
N ASN A 159 5.67 -22.19 4.58
CA ASN A 159 5.46 -22.41 6.00
C ASN A 159 4.06 -22.94 6.35
N SER A 160 3.10 -22.83 5.43
CA SER A 160 1.73 -23.29 5.67
C SER A 160 1.52 -24.75 5.30
N GLU A 161 2.53 -25.37 4.74
CA GLU A 161 2.54 -26.82 4.48
C GLU A 161 3.16 -27.55 5.70
#